data_3e0836ff1e56758da556ff9d4a1575df
#
_entry.id   3e0836ff1e56758da556ff9d4a1575df
#
_cell.length_a   1.000
_cell.length_b   1.000
_cell.length_c   1.000
_cell.angle_alpha   90.00
_cell.angle_beta   90.00
_cell.angle_gamma   90.00
#
_symmetry.space_group_name_H-M   'P 1'
#
loop_
_entity.id
_entity.type
_entity.pdbx_description
1 polymer ?
#
loop_
_entity_poly.entity_id
_entity_poly.type
_entity_poly.pdbx_seq_one_letter_code
_entity_poly.pdbx_strand_id
1 'polypeptide(L)'
;MDFSKAFDKVSHSLLLHKPHHYGIQGELNSWIQNCLSNRKQAVVLEGDKSDYVAVESGVPQGYVLGPSLFLYYINDIPAGLSSTILLFTDDTIAYLAIKSNRDALTLQQVLEKLWKKIGKWHSTQINAM
;
A
#
# COMPACT_ATOMS: atom_id res chain seq x y z
N MET A 1 -7.26 -11.16 -5.16
CA MET A 1 -7.64 -9.72 -5.29
C MET A 1 -6.37 -9.00 -5.64
N ASP A 2 -6.36 -8.26 -6.73
CA ASP A 2 -5.21 -7.51 -7.25
C ASP A 2 -5.39 -6.02 -6.96
N PHE A 3 -4.33 -5.34 -6.57
CA PHE A 3 -4.30 -3.90 -6.37
C PHE A 3 -3.82 -3.19 -7.64
N SER A 4 -4.73 -2.74 -8.48
CA SER A 4 -4.35 -1.97 -9.66
C SER A 4 -3.45 -0.78 -9.32
N LYS A 5 -2.23 -0.75 -9.89
CA LYS A 5 -1.20 0.26 -9.61
C LYS A 5 -0.82 0.36 -8.13
N ALA A 6 -0.69 -0.79 -7.45
CA ALA A 6 -0.43 -0.87 -6.01
C ALA A 6 0.74 0.00 -5.55
N PHE A 7 1.87 -0.13 -6.24
CA PHE A 7 3.10 0.62 -5.92
C PHE A 7 2.97 2.13 -6.15
N ASP A 8 2.19 2.55 -7.16
CA ASP A 8 2.01 3.97 -7.50
C ASP A 8 1.05 4.69 -6.55
N LYS A 9 0.20 3.92 -5.85
CA LYS A 9 -0.85 4.43 -4.96
C LYS A 9 -0.50 4.44 -3.48
N VAL A 10 0.74 4.19 -3.11
CA VAL A 10 1.18 4.27 -1.72
C VAL A 10 1.17 5.72 -1.26
N SER A 11 0.36 6.05 -0.26
CA SER A 11 0.34 7.38 0.35
C SER A 11 1.59 7.61 1.17
N HIS A 12 2.39 8.62 0.82
CA HIS A 12 3.61 8.97 1.55
C HIS A 12 3.30 9.39 2.99
N SER A 13 2.24 10.17 3.21
CA SER A 13 1.84 10.60 4.54
C SER A 13 1.47 9.42 5.44
N LEU A 14 0.64 8.50 4.95
CA LEU A 14 0.27 7.30 5.71
C LEU A 14 1.47 6.38 5.93
N LEU A 15 2.33 6.22 4.94
CA LEU A 15 3.53 5.41 5.05
C LEU A 15 4.47 5.97 6.13
N LEU A 16 4.66 7.29 6.21
CA LEU A 16 5.52 7.95 7.18
C LEU A 16 4.93 8.05 8.59
N HIS A 17 3.62 7.92 8.74
CA HIS A 17 2.98 7.83 10.05
C HIS A 17 3.08 6.45 10.70
N LYS A 18 3.22 5.38 9.91
CA LYS A 18 3.33 3.99 10.41
C LYS A 18 4.63 3.67 11.20
N PRO A 19 5.80 4.28 10.91
CA PRO A 19 7.05 3.96 11.60
C PRO A 19 6.97 3.99 13.12
N HIS A 20 6.19 4.92 13.67
CA HIS A 20 6.01 5.04 15.13
C HIS A 20 5.43 3.77 15.77
N HIS A 21 4.55 3.04 15.06
CA HIS A 21 3.97 1.79 15.56
C HIS A 21 4.92 0.59 15.49
N TYR A 22 5.91 0.64 14.58
CA TYR A 22 6.86 -0.46 14.36
C TYR A 22 8.26 -0.18 14.90
N GLY A 23 8.43 0.88 15.68
CA GLY A 23 9.71 1.23 16.29
C GLY A 23 10.74 1.84 15.32
N ILE A 24 10.36 2.13 14.10
CA ILE A 24 11.21 2.84 13.13
C ILE A 24 11.11 4.34 13.43
N GLN A 25 12.13 4.88 14.10
CA GLN A 25 12.17 6.28 14.53
C GLN A 25 13.52 6.92 14.17
N GLY A 26 13.60 8.24 14.34
CA GLY A 26 14.86 8.97 14.17
C GLY A 26 15.38 8.99 12.74
N GLU A 27 16.66 8.73 12.59
CA GLU A 27 17.39 8.86 11.32
C GLU A 27 16.83 8.00 10.19
N LEU A 28 16.40 6.77 10.49
CA LEU A 28 15.85 5.86 9.48
C LEU A 28 14.52 6.39 8.93
N ASN A 29 13.65 6.94 9.78
CA ASN A 29 12.40 7.55 9.33
C ASN A 29 12.66 8.78 8.47
N SER A 30 13.60 9.64 8.88
CA SER A 30 14.03 10.82 8.12
C SER A 30 14.64 10.42 6.77
N TRP A 31 15.40 9.35 6.73
CA TRP A 31 15.97 8.81 5.50
C TRP A 31 14.87 8.32 4.54
N ILE A 32 13.88 7.55 5.03
CA ILE A 32 12.73 7.11 4.23
C ILE A 32 11.97 8.32 3.68
N GLN A 33 11.72 9.33 4.52
CA GLN A 33 11.07 10.57 4.10
C GLN A 33 11.84 11.26 2.98
N ASN A 34 13.16 11.38 3.10
CA ASN A 34 14.00 11.99 2.06
C ASN A 34 13.98 11.19 0.75
N CYS A 35 13.96 9.85 0.82
CA CYS A 35 13.84 8.99 -0.36
C CYS A 35 12.52 9.16 -1.11
N LEU A 36 11.44 9.51 -0.41
CA LEU A 36 10.11 9.68 -0.99
C LEU A 36 9.84 11.14 -1.41
N SER A 37 10.49 12.10 -0.78
CA SER A 37 10.27 13.53 -1.00
C SER A 37 10.95 14.04 -2.26
N ASN A 38 10.39 15.10 -2.84
CA ASN A 38 10.97 15.84 -3.97
C ASN A 38 11.26 14.99 -5.22
N ARG A 39 10.60 13.86 -5.35
CA ARG A 39 10.72 13.01 -6.54
C ARG A 39 10.02 13.66 -7.72
N LYS A 40 10.66 13.54 -8.89
CA LYS A 40 10.09 13.99 -10.16
C LYS A 40 10.25 12.86 -11.18
N GLN A 41 9.31 12.78 -12.10
CA GLN A 41 9.34 11.84 -13.22
C GLN A 41 9.14 12.57 -14.54
N ALA A 42 9.73 12.02 -15.59
CA ALA A 42 9.51 12.43 -16.97
C ALA A 42 9.46 11.19 -17.85
N VAL A 43 8.75 11.28 -18.95
CA VAL A 43 8.71 10.23 -19.98
C VAL A 43 9.75 10.55 -21.04
N VAL A 44 10.51 9.53 -21.46
CA VAL A 44 11.44 9.63 -22.58
C VAL A 44 10.95 8.68 -23.67
N LEU A 45 10.69 9.18 -24.86
CA LEU A 45 10.26 8.42 -26.01
C LEU A 45 11.08 8.85 -27.24
N GLU A 46 11.78 7.92 -27.87
CA GLU A 46 12.56 8.14 -29.09
C GLU A 46 13.59 9.29 -29.00
N GLY A 47 14.08 9.60 -27.80
CA GLY A 47 15.01 10.69 -27.53
C GLY A 47 14.37 12.00 -27.09
N ASP A 48 13.08 12.16 -27.27
CA ASP A 48 12.31 13.29 -26.77
C ASP A 48 11.94 13.07 -25.30
N LYS A 49 11.97 14.14 -24.51
CA LYS A 49 11.70 14.13 -23.08
C LYS A 49 10.54 15.06 -22.73
N SER A 50 9.56 14.56 -21.99
CA SER A 50 8.49 15.38 -21.44
C SER A 50 8.99 16.31 -20.33
N ASP A 51 8.17 17.29 -19.94
CA ASP A 51 8.38 18.06 -18.72
C ASP A 51 8.40 17.15 -17.49
N TYR A 52 9.06 17.62 -16.43
CA TYR A 52 9.08 16.94 -15.15
C TYR A 52 7.78 17.16 -14.38
N VAL A 53 7.18 16.07 -13.90
CA VAL A 53 6.01 16.08 -13.03
C VAL A 53 6.41 15.59 -11.65
N ALA A 54 5.92 16.26 -10.59
CA ALA A 54 6.13 15.84 -9.21
C ALA A 54 5.47 14.47 -8.95
N VAL A 55 6.15 13.63 -8.16
CA VAL A 55 5.63 12.32 -7.71
C VAL A 55 5.16 12.49 -6.27
N GLU A 56 3.85 12.60 -6.07
CA GLU A 56 3.22 12.85 -4.77
C GLU A 56 2.81 11.57 -4.05
N SER A 57 2.81 10.44 -4.75
CA SER A 57 2.46 9.12 -4.22
C SER A 57 3.34 8.03 -4.82
N GLY A 58 3.23 6.84 -4.27
CA GLY A 58 3.92 5.66 -4.76
C GLY A 58 5.34 5.49 -4.24
N VAL A 59 5.79 4.25 -4.33
CA VAL A 59 7.15 3.85 -3.96
C VAL A 59 7.98 3.55 -5.21
N PRO A 60 9.32 3.78 -5.18
CA PRO A 60 10.17 3.55 -6.34
C PRO A 60 10.11 2.08 -6.79
N GLN A 61 9.81 1.85 -8.05
CA GLN A 61 9.90 0.52 -8.66
C GLN A 61 11.33 0.28 -9.16
N GLY A 62 11.75 -0.99 -9.22
CA GLY A 62 13.08 -1.38 -9.68
C GLY A 62 14.20 -1.29 -8.64
N TYR A 63 13.90 -0.88 -7.42
CA TYR A 63 14.83 -0.83 -6.28
C TYR A 63 14.36 -1.75 -5.16
N VAL A 64 15.27 -2.24 -4.34
CA VAL A 64 14.95 -3.10 -3.18
C VAL A 64 14.04 -2.40 -2.17
N LEU A 65 14.18 -1.08 -2.05
CA LEU A 65 13.41 -0.26 -1.12
C LEU A 65 11.92 -0.21 -1.45
N GLY A 66 11.55 -0.13 -2.73
CA GLY A 66 10.15 -0.02 -3.16
C GLY A 66 9.26 -1.15 -2.66
N PRO A 67 9.57 -2.42 -2.96
CA PRO A 67 8.84 -3.57 -2.44
C PRO A 67 8.82 -3.61 -0.91
N SER A 68 9.92 -3.29 -0.24
CA SER A 68 10.01 -3.29 1.22
C SER A 68 9.07 -2.24 1.85
N LEU A 69 9.03 -1.02 1.31
CA LEU A 69 8.12 0.03 1.74
C LEU A 69 6.66 -0.31 1.44
N PHE A 70 6.40 -0.96 0.32
CA PHE A 70 5.06 -1.42 -0.02
C PHE A 70 4.57 -2.49 0.96
N LEU A 71 5.36 -3.53 1.23
CA LEU A 71 5.04 -4.57 2.21
C LEU A 71 4.80 -3.95 3.60
N TYR A 72 5.64 -3.02 4.00
CA TYR A 72 5.49 -2.28 5.23
C TYR A 72 4.17 -1.48 5.27
N TYR A 73 3.80 -0.88 4.14
CA TYR A 73 2.56 -0.12 3.99
C TYR A 73 1.31 -0.99 4.14
N ILE A 74 1.30 -2.23 3.60
CA ILE A 74 0.13 -3.12 3.61
C ILE A 74 0.07 -4.09 4.79
N ASN A 75 1.13 -4.21 5.59
CA ASN A 75 1.29 -5.26 6.60
C ASN A 75 0.20 -5.28 7.69
N ASP A 76 -0.50 -4.17 7.93
CA ASP A 76 -1.59 -4.08 8.91
C ASP A 76 -2.98 -4.37 8.32
N ILE A 77 -3.08 -4.66 7.01
CA ILE A 77 -4.36 -5.04 6.38
C ILE A 77 -5.03 -6.23 7.08
N PRO A 78 -4.32 -7.31 7.43
CA PRO A 78 -4.92 -8.46 8.12
C PRO A 78 -5.39 -8.17 9.53
N ALA A 79 -4.92 -7.11 10.17
CA ALA A 79 -5.21 -6.82 11.57
C ALA A 79 -6.72 -6.67 11.83
N GLY A 80 -7.23 -7.42 12.81
CA GLY A 80 -8.65 -7.41 13.21
C GLY A 80 -9.60 -8.12 12.24
N LEU A 81 -9.08 -8.94 11.33
CA LEU A 81 -9.87 -9.83 10.48
C LEU A 81 -9.85 -11.26 11.04
N SER A 82 -11.00 -11.94 10.99
CA SER A 82 -11.21 -13.27 11.55
C SER A 82 -10.94 -14.43 10.59
N SER A 83 -10.31 -14.16 9.46
CA SER A 83 -9.87 -15.16 8.47
C SER A 83 -8.37 -15.10 8.26
N THR A 84 -7.81 -16.11 7.61
CA THR A 84 -6.41 -16.07 7.19
C THR A 84 -6.28 -15.19 5.95
N ILE A 85 -5.40 -14.20 6.05
CA ILE A 85 -5.06 -13.29 4.94
C ILE A 85 -3.59 -13.53 4.58
N LEU A 86 -3.33 -13.82 3.34
CA LEU A 86 -1.99 -13.89 2.76
C LEU A 86 -1.79 -12.69 1.84
N LEU A 87 -0.70 -12.00 2.05
CA LEU A 87 -0.28 -10.87 1.23
C LEU A 87 0.96 -11.29 0.44
N PHE A 88 0.91 -11.15 -0.87
CA PHE A 88 2.03 -11.41 -1.75
C PHE A 88 2.16 -10.27 -2.76
N THR A 89 3.07 -9.34 -2.50
CA THR A 89 3.18 -8.07 -3.24
C THR A 89 1.82 -7.37 -3.33
N ASP A 90 1.26 -7.23 -4.51
CA ASP A 90 -0.04 -6.63 -4.81
C ASP A 90 -1.21 -7.62 -4.75
N ASP A 91 -0.93 -8.92 -4.65
CA ASP A 91 -1.94 -9.95 -4.51
C ASP A 91 -2.37 -10.17 -3.06
N THR A 92 -3.66 -10.26 -2.83
CA THR A 92 -4.24 -10.59 -1.52
C THR A 92 -5.16 -11.80 -1.63
N ILE A 93 -4.89 -12.81 -0.83
CA ILE A 93 -5.70 -14.02 -0.73
C ILE A 93 -6.32 -14.05 0.67
N ALA A 94 -7.64 -14.16 0.74
CA ALA A 94 -8.37 -14.38 1.98
C ALA A 94 -9.04 -15.75 1.93
N TYR A 95 -8.87 -16.55 2.97
CA TYR A 95 -9.54 -17.85 3.06
C TYR A 95 -9.97 -18.20 4.48
N LEU A 96 -11.00 -19.04 4.56
CA LEU A 96 -11.54 -19.59 5.79
C LEU A 96 -12.02 -21.02 5.52
N ALA A 97 -11.75 -21.96 6.43
CA ALA A 97 -12.31 -23.30 6.37
C ALA A 97 -13.81 -23.23 6.68
N ILE A 98 -14.64 -23.59 5.70
CA ILE A 98 -16.11 -23.56 5.82
C ILE A 98 -16.59 -24.95 6.30
N LYS A 99 -17.11 -24.99 7.53
CA LYS A 99 -17.74 -26.18 8.13
C LYS A 99 -19.24 -25.98 8.34
N SER A 100 -19.72 -24.76 8.27
CA SER A 100 -21.11 -24.36 8.47
C SER A 100 -21.48 -23.16 7.62
N ASN A 101 -22.78 -22.91 7.43
CA ASN A 101 -23.26 -21.69 6.75
C ASN A 101 -22.80 -20.41 7.46
N ARG A 102 -22.58 -20.48 8.78
CA ARG A 102 -22.07 -19.33 9.55
C ARG A 102 -20.65 -18.93 9.14
N ASP A 103 -19.82 -19.90 8.78
CA ASP A 103 -18.45 -19.65 8.34
C ASP A 103 -18.44 -18.94 6.97
N ALA A 104 -19.37 -19.30 6.08
CA ALA A 104 -19.53 -18.62 4.80
C ALA A 104 -19.93 -17.14 4.99
N LEU A 105 -20.87 -16.86 5.90
CA LEU A 105 -21.23 -15.48 6.26
C LEU A 105 -20.05 -14.72 6.89
N THR A 106 -19.27 -15.39 7.73
CA THR A 106 -18.06 -14.79 8.33
C THR A 106 -17.06 -14.41 7.25
N LEU A 107 -16.81 -15.27 6.28
CA LEU A 107 -15.90 -14.97 5.16
C LEU A 107 -16.41 -13.78 4.34
N GLN A 108 -17.71 -13.72 4.07
CA GLN A 108 -18.33 -12.59 3.36
C GLN A 108 -18.10 -11.26 4.12
N GLN A 109 -18.31 -11.24 5.43
CA GLN A 109 -18.05 -10.07 6.26
C GLN A 109 -16.58 -9.65 6.27
N VAL A 110 -15.67 -10.63 6.27
CA VAL A 110 -14.23 -10.36 6.18
C VAL A 110 -13.88 -9.72 4.85
N LEU A 111 -14.41 -10.22 3.73
CA LEU A 111 -14.19 -9.66 2.40
C LEU A 111 -14.70 -8.21 2.30
N GLU A 112 -15.86 -7.92 2.87
CA GLU A 112 -16.40 -6.56 2.93
C GLU A 112 -15.53 -5.61 3.76
N LYS A 113 -15.05 -6.06 4.94
CA LYS A 113 -14.13 -5.29 5.77
C LYS A 113 -12.81 -5.06 5.07
N LEU A 114 -12.28 -6.08 4.41
CA LEU A 114 -11.05 -6.00 3.63
C LEU A 114 -11.21 -4.97 2.50
N TRP A 115 -12.31 -5.04 1.75
CA TRP A 115 -12.63 -4.08 0.69
C TRP A 115 -12.70 -2.64 1.20
N LYS A 116 -13.39 -2.42 2.32
CA LYS A 116 -13.46 -1.09 2.97
C LYS A 116 -12.12 -0.58 3.45
N LYS A 117 -11.27 -1.45 4.00
CA LYS A 117 -9.89 -1.08 4.38
C LYS A 117 -9.09 -0.62 3.16
N ILE A 118 -9.09 -1.43 2.11
CA ILE A 118 -8.40 -1.12 0.85
C ILE A 118 -8.96 0.16 0.23
N GLY A 119 -10.28 0.33 0.19
CA GLY A 119 -10.94 1.52 -0.34
C GLY A 119 -10.59 2.80 0.42
N LYS A 120 -10.47 2.76 1.75
CA LYS A 120 -9.98 3.91 2.54
C LYS A 120 -8.56 4.31 2.18
N TRP A 121 -7.70 3.35 1.85
CA TRP A 121 -6.33 3.62 1.42
C TRP A 121 -6.29 4.31 0.06
N HIS A 122 -7.27 4.02 -0.82
CA HIS A 122 -7.41 4.70 -2.10
C HIS A 122 -8.07 6.09 -1.97
N SER A 123 -9.06 6.25 -1.08
CA SER A 123 -9.83 7.50 -0.97
C SER A 123 -9.10 8.61 -0.22
N THR A 124 -8.11 8.30 0.62
CA THR A 124 -7.31 9.31 1.32
C THR A 124 -6.49 10.18 0.36
N GLN A 125 -6.26 9.73 -0.88
CA GLN A 125 -5.59 10.52 -1.92
C GLN A 125 -6.51 11.51 -2.65
N ILE A 126 -7.83 11.26 -2.69
CA ILE A 126 -8.78 12.11 -3.42
C ILE A 126 -9.10 13.40 -2.64
N ASN A 127 -8.95 13.38 -1.32
CA ASN A 127 -9.24 14.54 -0.45
C ASN A 127 -8.02 15.43 -0.16
N ALA A 128 -6.88 15.16 -0.77
CA ALA A 128 -5.64 15.92 -0.62
C ALA A 128 -5.30 16.76 -1.88
N MET A 129 -6.25 16.88 -2.82
CA MET A 129 -6.17 17.81 -3.96
C MET A 129 -6.99 19.06 -3.68
#